data_3618f7dc8d9a84656caaf1b612af7a61
#
_entry.id   3618f7dc8d9a84656caaf1b612af7a61
#
_cell.length_a   1.000
_cell.length_b   1.000
_cell.length_c   1.000
_cell.angle_alpha   90.00
_cell.angle_beta   90.00
_cell.angle_gamma   90.00
#
_symmetry.space_group_name_H-M   'P 1'
#
loop_
_entity.id
_entity.type
_entity.pdbx_description
1 polymer ?
#
loop_
_entity_poly.entity_id
_entity_poly.type
_entity_poly.pdbx_seq_one_letter_code
_entity_poly.pdbx_strand_id
1 'polypeptide(L)'
;MERPGLLPLGIPAIDKVLGGGLMRGALHEIAAAGEIHLPAAAGFALGLAVCTPSPRLFWITEDMGLAESGAPHGAGIDAFGFAPERLVMVSTAHRRDMLWAMEEAVRCRAVGTVIGEMRAGDIGTVAVRRLSLAAAESGTLALLLRATPPTDASTAATRWIVGTAPSIPGREQSEREIRSRLTAHLVRNRHGPAGSWILEWSDNDERFILATHAQPVAAPAFNRSHRQVA
;
A
#
# COMPACT_ATOMS: atom_id res chain seq x y z
N MET A 1 22.65 -2.27 16.01
CA MET A 1 21.42 -2.46 15.22
C MET A 1 21.17 -1.14 14.50
N GLU A 2 21.49 -1.05 13.21
CA GLU A 2 21.22 0.14 12.41
C GLU A 2 19.72 0.46 12.45
N ARG A 3 19.38 1.74 12.57
CA ARG A 3 17.98 2.16 12.48
C ARG A 3 17.47 1.82 11.09
N PRO A 4 16.27 1.20 10.96
CA PRO A 4 15.69 0.96 9.65
C PRO A 4 15.63 2.29 8.89
N GLY A 5 16.13 2.29 7.65
CA GLY A 5 16.15 3.49 6.82
C GLY A 5 14.72 4.00 6.59
N LEU A 6 14.54 5.30 6.54
CA LEU A 6 13.30 5.93 6.11
C LEU A 6 13.28 6.01 4.57
N LEU A 7 12.13 5.82 3.99
CA LEU A 7 11.83 5.97 2.57
C LEU A 7 10.98 7.22 2.39
N PRO A 8 11.57 8.37 2.01
CA PRO A 8 10.79 9.55 1.70
C PRO A 8 9.87 9.29 0.51
N LEU A 9 8.62 9.72 0.61
CA LEU A 9 7.66 9.62 -0.50
C LEU A 9 7.76 10.83 -1.45
N GLY A 10 8.59 11.82 -1.09
CA GLY A 10 8.73 13.06 -1.84
C GLY A 10 7.53 14.01 -1.69
N ILE A 11 6.67 13.75 -0.71
CA ILE A 11 5.50 14.57 -0.38
C ILE A 11 5.72 15.16 1.03
N PRO A 12 6.20 16.41 1.17
CA PRO A 12 6.60 16.97 2.46
C PRO A 12 5.54 16.88 3.56
N ALA A 13 4.26 17.01 3.20
CA ALA A 13 3.15 16.91 4.15
C ALA A 13 2.97 15.49 4.72
N ILE A 14 3.20 14.47 3.91
CA ILE A 14 3.13 13.07 4.33
C ILE A 14 4.42 12.67 5.04
N ASP A 15 5.57 13.00 4.46
CA ASP A 15 6.88 12.67 5.03
C ASP A 15 7.04 13.26 6.44
N LYS A 16 6.54 14.48 6.68
CA LYS A 16 6.50 15.10 8.02
C LYS A 16 5.67 14.27 9.01
N VAL A 17 4.50 13.79 8.61
CA VAL A 17 3.63 12.95 9.45
C VAL A 17 4.25 11.59 9.73
N LEU A 18 5.00 11.04 8.77
CA LEU A 18 5.74 9.78 8.89
C LEU A 18 7.10 9.92 9.61
N GLY A 19 7.48 11.12 10.03
CA GLY A 19 8.76 11.36 10.70
C GLY A 19 9.96 11.36 9.75
N GLY A 20 9.74 11.65 8.47
CA GLY A 20 10.75 11.72 7.41
C GLY A 20 10.55 10.73 6.27
N GLY A 21 9.53 9.89 6.34
CA GLY A 21 9.19 8.91 5.31
C GLY A 21 8.68 7.59 5.87
N LEU A 22 8.33 6.67 4.97
CA LEU A 22 7.87 5.34 5.33
C LEU A 22 9.04 4.50 5.88
N MET A 23 8.82 3.77 6.96
CA MET A 23 9.87 2.95 7.58
C MET A 23 10.17 1.71 6.72
N ARG A 24 11.39 1.60 6.20
CA ARG A 24 11.88 0.35 5.62
C ARG A 24 12.12 -0.69 6.72
N GLY A 25 12.09 -1.96 6.36
CA GLY A 25 12.21 -3.01 7.38
C GLY A 25 10.99 -3.03 8.32
N ALA A 26 9.82 -2.75 7.79
CA ALA A 26 8.56 -2.79 8.53
C ALA A 26 7.43 -3.30 7.64
N LEU A 27 6.40 -3.82 8.28
CA LEU A 27 5.13 -4.14 7.62
C LEU A 27 4.22 -2.92 7.64
N HIS A 28 3.65 -2.60 6.49
CA HIS A 28 2.62 -1.58 6.30
C HIS A 28 1.36 -2.22 5.72
N GLU A 29 0.22 -1.87 6.25
CA GLU A 29 -1.07 -2.33 5.74
C GLU A 29 -1.70 -1.26 4.86
N ILE A 30 -2.18 -1.67 3.71
CA ILE A 30 -2.91 -0.85 2.74
C ILE A 30 -4.22 -1.57 2.48
N ALA A 31 -5.33 -0.96 2.82
CA ALA A 31 -6.64 -1.52 2.54
C ALA A 31 -7.41 -0.61 1.58
N ALA A 32 -8.11 -1.20 0.65
CA ALA A 32 -9.08 -0.48 -0.15
C ALA A 32 -10.25 0.00 0.74
N ALA A 33 -10.81 1.16 0.45
CA ALA A 33 -11.99 1.68 1.16
C ALA A 33 -13.24 0.80 0.94
N GLY A 34 -13.18 -0.10 -0.01
CA GLY A 34 -14.14 -1.12 -0.38
C GLY A 34 -13.62 -1.84 -1.61
N GLU A 35 -14.18 -2.98 -1.97
CA GLU A 35 -13.67 -3.84 -3.07
C GLU A 35 -13.50 -3.10 -4.39
N ILE A 36 -14.43 -2.20 -4.73
CA ILE A 36 -14.35 -1.40 -5.96
C ILE A 36 -13.13 -0.46 -6.01
N HIS A 37 -12.51 -0.17 -4.87
CA HIS A 37 -11.33 0.68 -4.73
C HIS A 37 -10.02 -0.11 -4.70
N LEU A 38 -10.07 -1.44 -4.84
CA LEU A 38 -8.87 -2.27 -4.82
C LEU A 38 -7.82 -1.84 -5.88
N PRO A 39 -8.21 -1.49 -7.13
CA PRO A 39 -7.24 -0.98 -8.10
C PRO A 39 -6.52 0.30 -7.63
N ALA A 40 -7.21 1.21 -6.94
CA ALA A 40 -6.59 2.42 -6.39
C ALA A 40 -5.62 2.08 -5.24
N ALA A 41 -5.98 1.14 -4.37
CA ALA A 41 -5.11 0.67 -3.29
C ALA A 41 -3.89 -0.09 -3.83
N ALA A 42 -4.06 -0.87 -4.90
CA ALA A 42 -2.98 -1.55 -5.61
C ALA A 42 -2.01 -0.54 -6.27
N GLY A 43 -2.55 0.48 -6.95
CA GLY A 43 -1.76 1.58 -7.51
C GLY A 43 -1.01 2.36 -6.42
N PHE A 44 -1.63 2.60 -5.27
CA PHE A 44 -0.94 3.22 -4.13
C PHE A 44 0.21 2.35 -3.62
N ALA A 45 0.00 1.04 -3.47
CA ALA A 45 1.06 0.10 -3.08
C ALA A 45 2.22 0.07 -4.08
N LEU A 46 1.91 0.06 -5.38
CA LEU A 46 2.92 0.10 -6.45
C LEU A 46 3.71 1.42 -6.43
N GLY A 47 3.04 2.56 -6.27
CA GLY A 47 3.71 3.86 -6.16
C GLY A 47 4.63 3.97 -4.92
N LEU A 48 4.30 3.30 -3.80
CA LEU A 48 5.22 3.16 -2.68
C LEU A 48 6.42 2.26 -3.03
N ALA A 49 6.19 1.19 -3.80
CA ALA A 49 7.25 0.29 -4.22
C ALA A 49 8.27 0.98 -5.15
N VAL A 50 7.81 1.85 -6.04
CA VAL A 50 8.69 2.63 -6.96
C VAL A 50 9.67 3.52 -6.19
N CYS A 51 9.27 4.05 -5.03
CA CYS A 51 10.15 4.86 -4.19
C CYS A 51 11.33 4.05 -3.60
N THR A 52 11.32 2.70 -3.67
CA THR A 52 12.43 1.89 -3.13
C THR A 52 13.61 1.83 -4.10
N PRO A 53 14.86 1.94 -3.61
CA PRO A 53 16.03 1.91 -4.48
C PRO A 53 16.33 0.51 -5.06
N SER A 54 15.61 -0.52 -4.64
CA SER A 54 15.83 -1.89 -5.08
C SER A 54 15.03 -2.22 -6.34
N PRO A 55 15.65 -2.94 -7.28
CA PRO A 55 15.05 -3.15 -8.60
C PRO A 55 13.98 -4.25 -8.67
N ARG A 56 13.67 -4.97 -7.58
CA ARG A 56 12.77 -6.14 -7.62
C ARG A 56 11.58 -5.99 -6.69
N LEU A 57 10.40 -6.29 -7.23
CA LEU A 57 9.12 -6.34 -6.55
C LEU A 57 8.55 -7.76 -6.62
N PHE A 58 8.19 -8.34 -5.48
CA PHE A 58 7.40 -9.54 -5.42
C PHE A 58 5.94 -9.18 -5.13
N TRP A 59 5.04 -9.67 -5.95
CA TRP A 59 3.59 -9.56 -5.75
C TRP A 59 3.02 -10.95 -5.54
N ILE A 60 2.55 -11.21 -4.34
CA ILE A 60 2.11 -12.53 -3.92
C ILE A 60 0.63 -12.47 -3.62
N THR A 61 -0.17 -13.35 -4.21
CA THR A 61 -1.63 -13.36 -4.08
C THR A 61 -2.18 -14.78 -4.00
N GLU A 62 -3.46 -14.90 -3.67
CA GLU A 62 -4.18 -16.17 -3.75
C GLU A 62 -4.70 -16.39 -5.18
N ASP A 63 -4.77 -17.66 -5.66
CA ASP A 63 -5.30 -18.02 -6.99
C ASP A 63 -6.72 -17.46 -7.22
N MET A 64 -7.55 -17.47 -6.19
CA MET A 64 -8.88 -16.86 -6.24
C MET A 64 -8.81 -15.34 -6.50
N GLY A 65 -7.82 -14.65 -5.92
CA GLY A 65 -7.62 -13.23 -6.18
C GLY A 65 -7.32 -12.95 -7.64
N LEU A 66 -6.48 -13.77 -8.27
CA LEU A 66 -6.19 -13.68 -9.70
C LEU A 66 -7.41 -14.02 -10.56
N ALA A 67 -8.20 -15.01 -10.17
CA ALA A 67 -9.42 -15.40 -10.91
C ALA A 67 -10.49 -14.29 -10.88
N GLU A 68 -10.59 -13.55 -9.77
CA GLU A 68 -11.58 -12.49 -9.59
C GLU A 68 -11.18 -11.13 -10.17
N SER A 69 -9.91 -10.77 -10.07
CA SER A 69 -9.42 -9.41 -10.41
C SER A 69 -8.44 -9.38 -11.58
N GLY A 70 -7.97 -10.55 -12.02
CA GLY A 70 -6.85 -10.64 -12.97
C GLY A 70 -5.50 -10.33 -12.33
N ALA A 71 -4.43 -10.53 -13.09
CA ALA A 71 -3.09 -10.13 -12.70
C ALA A 71 -2.88 -8.62 -12.95
N PRO A 72 -1.97 -7.96 -12.21
CA PRO A 72 -1.55 -6.62 -12.52
C PRO A 72 -1.09 -6.50 -13.99
N HIS A 73 -1.65 -5.54 -14.71
CA HIS A 73 -1.41 -5.37 -16.13
C HIS A 73 -0.07 -4.68 -16.38
N GLY A 74 0.77 -5.23 -17.26
CA GLY A 74 2.13 -4.73 -17.51
C GLY A 74 2.19 -3.25 -17.88
N ALA A 75 1.31 -2.77 -18.78
CA ALA A 75 1.24 -1.36 -19.13
C ALA A 75 0.81 -0.46 -17.96
N GLY A 76 -0.04 -0.96 -17.04
CA GLY A 76 -0.40 -0.25 -15.81
C GLY A 76 0.77 -0.16 -14.83
N ILE A 77 1.61 -1.19 -14.76
CA ILE A 77 2.82 -1.20 -13.94
C ILE A 77 3.85 -0.21 -14.50
N ASP A 78 4.05 -0.23 -15.83
CA ASP A 78 4.94 0.68 -16.52
C ASP A 78 4.53 2.15 -16.35
N ALA A 79 3.22 2.44 -16.39
CA ALA A 79 2.68 3.77 -16.12
C ALA A 79 3.00 4.30 -14.69
N PHE A 80 3.33 3.41 -13.75
CA PHE A 80 3.86 3.78 -12.42
C PHE A 80 5.40 3.86 -12.40
N GLY A 81 6.09 3.89 -13.55
CA GLY A 81 7.55 3.96 -13.62
C GLY A 81 8.25 2.68 -13.15
N PHE A 82 7.52 1.57 -13.03
CA PHE A 82 8.10 0.29 -12.62
C PHE A 82 8.21 -0.65 -13.83
N ALA A 83 9.43 -1.04 -14.18
CA ALA A 83 9.67 -1.96 -15.30
C ALA A 83 9.02 -3.33 -15.02
N PRO A 84 8.07 -3.81 -15.86
CA PRO A 84 7.33 -5.05 -15.62
C PRO A 84 8.23 -6.28 -15.44
N GLU A 85 9.41 -6.29 -16.06
CA GLU A 85 10.40 -7.38 -15.98
C GLU A 85 11.02 -7.52 -14.59
N ARG A 86 10.84 -6.51 -13.74
CA ARG A 86 11.30 -6.52 -12.35
C ARG A 86 10.24 -7.02 -11.38
N LEU A 87 9.02 -7.25 -11.86
CA LEU A 87 7.93 -7.84 -11.10
C LEU A 87 7.99 -9.36 -11.14
N VAL A 88 8.00 -9.99 -9.99
CA VAL A 88 7.80 -11.42 -9.82
C VAL A 88 6.43 -11.66 -9.24
N MET A 89 5.54 -12.28 -10.02
CA MET A 89 4.22 -12.70 -9.57
C MET A 89 4.30 -14.10 -8.97
N VAL A 90 3.71 -14.26 -7.80
CA VAL A 90 3.57 -15.57 -7.13
C VAL A 90 2.11 -15.76 -6.78
N SER A 91 1.51 -16.86 -7.24
CA SER A 91 0.17 -17.24 -6.83
C SER A 91 0.20 -18.51 -5.98
N THR A 92 -0.74 -18.63 -5.07
CA THR A 92 -0.86 -19.76 -4.15
C THR A 92 -2.32 -20.15 -3.99
N ALA A 93 -2.57 -21.44 -3.81
CA ALA A 93 -3.92 -21.95 -3.65
C ALA A 93 -4.58 -21.52 -2.32
N HIS A 94 -3.77 -21.26 -1.28
CA HIS A 94 -4.29 -20.98 0.05
C HIS A 94 -3.59 -19.79 0.70
N ARG A 95 -4.33 -19.04 1.49
CA ARG A 95 -3.84 -17.90 2.27
C ARG A 95 -2.62 -18.22 3.13
N ARG A 96 -2.62 -19.39 3.78
CA ARG A 96 -1.48 -19.81 4.61
C ARG A 96 -0.20 -19.85 3.80
N ASP A 97 -0.27 -20.37 2.59
CA ASP A 97 0.88 -20.50 1.69
C ASP A 97 1.29 -19.15 1.11
N MET A 98 0.32 -18.26 0.85
CA MET A 98 0.58 -16.86 0.48
C MET A 98 1.33 -16.12 1.59
N LEU A 99 0.90 -16.24 2.84
CA LEU A 99 1.58 -15.61 3.98
C LEU A 99 2.98 -16.20 4.22
N TRP A 100 3.15 -17.50 4.03
CA TRP A 100 4.46 -18.15 4.09
C TRP A 100 5.37 -17.66 2.94
N ALA A 101 4.88 -17.64 1.71
CA ALA A 101 5.64 -17.13 0.57
C ALA A 101 6.02 -15.65 0.74
N MET A 102 5.11 -14.84 1.30
CA MET A 102 5.38 -13.44 1.64
C MET A 102 6.50 -13.32 2.68
N GLU A 103 6.49 -14.15 3.73
CA GLU A 103 7.53 -14.15 4.76
C GLU A 103 8.89 -14.53 4.18
N GLU A 104 8.96 -15.56 3.34
CA GLU A 104 10.20 -15.99 2.68
C GLU A 104 10.73 -14.91 1.71
N ALA A 105 9.84 -14.30 0.92
CA ALA A 105 10.21 -13.21 0.02
C ALA A 105 10.74 -11.98 0.78
N VAL A 106 10.11 -11.63 1.91
CA VAL A 106 10.54 -10.52 2.77
C VAL A 106 11.93 -10.76 3.35
N ARG A 107 12.31 -12.00 3.67
CA ARG A 107 13.66 -12.35 4.15
C ARG A 107 14.74 -12.23 3.09
N CYS A 108 14.37 -12.21 1.82
CA CYS A 108 15.33 -12.12 0.73
C CYS A 108 15.85 -10.68 0.56
N ARG A 109 17.11 -10.45 0.91
CA ARG A 109 17.75 -9.12 0.82
C ARG A 109 17.90 -8.58 -0.61
N ALA A 110 17.73 -9.43 -1.63
CA ALA A 110 17.75 -9.02 -3.03
C ALA A 110 16.42 -8.38 -3.49
N VAL A 111 15.39 -8.42 -2.63
CA VAL A 111 14.05 -7.89 -2.89
C VAL A 111 13.89 -6.56 -2.17
N GLY A 112 13.45 -5.53 -2.87
CA GLY A 112 13.20 -4.21 -2.27
C GLY A 112 11.86 -4.09 -1.60
N THR A 113 10.85 -4.63 -2.28
CA THR A 113 9.46 -4.56 -1.83
C THR A 113 8.77 -5.91 -2.04
N VAL A 114 7.96 -6.28 -1.09
CA VAL A 114 7.04 -7.42 -1.18
C VAL A 114 5.62 -6.92 -0.93
N ILE A 115 4.73 -7.14 -1.90
CA ILE A 115 3.28 -6.92 -1.76
C ILE A 115 2.62 -8.27 -1.59
N GLY A 116 1.93 -8.49 -0.46
CA GLY A 116 1.04 -9.63 -0.26
C GLY A 116 -0.40 -9.16 -0.41
N GLU A 117 -1.14 -9.67 -1.39
CA GLU A 117 -2.52 -9.28 -1.66
C GLU A 117 -3.51 -10.31 -1.12
N MET A 118 -4.42 -9.84 -0.27
CA MET A 118 -5.50 -10.62 0.32
C MET A 118 -6.87 -10.06 -0.08
N ARG A 119 -7.78 -10.94 -0.48
CA ARG A 119 -9.17 -10.53 -0.83
C ARG A 119 -10.07 -10.41 0.39
N ALA A 120 -10.06 -11.39 1.27
CA ALA A 120 -10.98 -11.45 2.40
C ALA A 120 -10.34 -12.04 3.65
N GLY A 121 -10.99 -11.85 4.79
CA GLY A 121 -10.67 -12.49 6.07
C GLY A 121 -9.55 -11.84 6.86
N ASP A 122 -9.31 -12.40 8.04
CA ASP A 122 -8.29 -11.93 8.97
C ASP A 122 -6.97 -12.69 8.75
N ILE A 123 -5.86 -11.99 8.93
CA ILE A 123 -4.49 -12.54 8.86
C ILE A 123 -4.03 -13.08 10.22
N GLY A 124 -4.66 -12.60 11.30
CA GLY A 124 -4.26 -12.91 12.67
C GLY A 124 -2.98 -12.19 13.12
N THR A 125 -2.93 -11.86 14.40
CA THR A 125 -1.83 -11.08 14.99
C THR A 125 -0.48 -11.77 14.91
N VAL A 126 -0.46 -13.11 14.92
CA VAL A 126 0.76 -13.92 14.84
C VAL A 126 1.44 -13.76 13.48
N ALA A 127 0.68 -13.85 12.38
CA ALA A 127 1.23 -13.69 11.04
C ALA A 127 1.73 -12.25 10.80
N VAL A 128 0.96 -11.23 11.24
CA VAL A 128 1.39 -9.83 11.18
C VAL A 128 2.71 -9.62 11.93
N ARG A 129 2.85 -10.23 13.11
CA ARG A 129 4.08 -10.13 13.91
C ARG A 129 5.26 -10.82 13.22
N ARG A 130 5.06 -12.01 12.64
CA ARG A 130 6.12 -12.73 11.90
C ARG A 130 6.61 -11.93 10.70
N LEU A 131 5.69 -11.40 9.89
CA LEU A 131 6.03 -10.54 8.76
C LEU A 131 6.77 -9.27 9.18
N SER A 132 6.35 -8.63 10.29
CA SER A 132 7.01 -7.45 10.82
C SER A 132 8.44 -7.76 11.29
N LEU A 133 8.68 -8.91 11.92
CA LEU A 133 10.01 -9.35 12.34
C LEU A 133 10.90 -9.65 11.15
N ALA A 134 10.40 -10.42 10.17
CA ALA A 134 11.14 -10.72 8.94
C ALA A 134 11.54 -9.45 8.17
N ALA A 135 10.62 -8.47 8.08
CA ALA A 135 10.93 -7.19 7.47
C ALA A 135 12.02 -6.43 8.23
N ALA A 136 11.96 -6.41 9.57
CA ALA A 136 12.97 -5.75 10.40
C ALA A 136 14.37 -6.36 10.26
N GLU A 137 14.47 -7.67 10.05
CA GLU A 137 15.72 -8.39 9.86
C GLU A 137 16.34 -8.15 8.47
N SER A 138 15.52 -8.05 7.44
CA SER A 138 15.98 -7.93 6.04
C SER A 138 16.16 -6.48 5.58
N GLY A 139 15.39 -5.54 6.15
CA GLY A 139 15.28 -4.16 5.67
C GLY A 139 14.33 -4.00 4.48
N THR A 140 13.60 -5.06 4.10
CA THR A 140 12.63 -5.07 2.99
C THR A 140 11.39 -4.26 3.34
N LEU A 141 10.81 -3.54 2.37
CA LEU A 141 9.50 -2.91 2.50
C LEU A 141 8.43 -3.98 2.32
N ALA A 142 7.69 -4.31 3.38
CA ALA A 142 6.60 -5.27 3.33
C ALA A 142 5.25 -4.54 3.31
N LEU A 143 4.46 -4.76 2.26
CA LEU A 143 3.13 -4.16 2.06
C LEU A 143 2.08 -5.28 2.07
N LEU A 144 1.12 -5.19 2.97
CA LEU A 144 -0.05 -6.08 3.00
C LEU A 144 -1.24 -5.34 2.40
N LEU A 145 -1.62 -5.70 1.18
CA LEU A 145 -2.76 -5.15 0.44
C LEU A 145 -4.02 -5.95 0.76
N ARG A 146 -5.10 -5.26 1.11
CA ARG A 146 -6.39 -5.86 1.48
C ARG A 146 -7.52 -5.22 0.65
N ALA A 147 -8.47 -6.05 0.20
CA ALA A 147 -9.61 -5.57 -0.59
C ALA A 147 -10.64 -4.77 0.23
N THR A 148 -10.63 -4.93 1.56
CA THR A 148 -11.52 -4.22 2.47
C THR A 148 -10.78 -3.78 3.74
N PRO A 149 -11.27 -2.71 4.42
CA PRO A 149 -10.69 -2.28 5.68
C PRO A 149 -10.75 -3.36 6.74
N PRO A 150 -9.63 -3.66 7.41
CA PRO A 150 -9.61 -4.64 8.49
C PRO A 150 -10.28 -4.10 9.76
N THR A 151 -10.98 -4.96 10.49
CA THR A 151 -11.55 -4.66 11.80
C THR A 151 -10.65 -5.07 12.95
N ASP A 152 -9.63 -5.88 12.68
CA ASP A 152 -8.69 -6.43 13.64
C ASP A 152 -7.62 -5.43 14.09
N ALA A 153 -7.07 -5.69 15.28
CA ALA A 153 -5.88 -4.98 15.75
C ALA A 153 -4.65 -5.47 14.98
N SER A 154 -3.76 -4.54 14.61
CA SER A 154 -2.52 -4.87 13.89
C SER A 154 -1.30 -4.30 14.59
N THR A 155 -0.17 -4.98 14.45
CA THR A 155 1.16 -4.53 14.88
C THR A 155 1.96 -3.88 13.75
N ALA A 156 1.38 -3.71 12.56
CA ALA A 156 2.00 -3.02 11.44
C ALA A 156 2.42 -1.57 11.80
N ALA A 157 3.46 -1.07 11.17
CA ALA A 157 3.99 0.27 11.42
C ALA A 157 2.98 1.35 11.02
N THR A 158 2.31 1.17 9.89
CA THR A 158 1.22 2.06 9.43
C THR A 158 0.06 1.24 8.89
N ARG A 159 -1.14 1.84 8.92
CA ARG A 159 -2.33 1.33 8.23
C ARG A 159 -2.97 2.46 7.42
N TRP A 160 -3.16 2.20 6.14
CA TRP A 160 -3.74 3.10 5.17
C TRP A 160 -5.08 2.57 4.69
N ILE A 161 -6.04 3.47 4.49
CA ILE A 161 -7.28 3.19 3.76
C ILE A 161 -7.25 4.03 2.48
N VAL A 162 -7.34 3.37 1.35
CA VAL A 162 -7.20 4.00 0.03
C VAL A 162 -8.48 3.84 -0.77
N GLY A 163 -8.93 4.92 -1.35
CA GLY A 163 -10.08 4.95 -2.23
C GLY A 163 -9.81 5.79 -3.49
N THR A 164 -10.71 5.70 -4.46
CA THR A 164 -10.71 6.61 -5.61
C THR A 164 -11.22 7.99 -5.18
N ALA A 165 -10.66 9.05 -5.75
CA ALA A 165 -11.18 10.40 -5.62
C ALA A 165 -11.74 10.89 -6.97
N PRO A 166 -12.76 11.77 -6.97
CA PRO A 166 -13.29 12.33 -8.20
C PRO A 166 -12.20 13.06 -8.99
N SER A 167 -12.12 12.80 -10.28
CA SER A 167 -11.32 13.61 -11.20
C SER A 167 -12.00 14.97 -11.37
N ILE A 168 -11.23 16.05 -11.25
CA ILE A 168 -11.74 17.39 -11.58
C ILE A 168 -11.41 17.63 -13.04
N PRO A 169 -12.41 17.88 -13.91
CA PRO A 169 -12.13 18.29 -15.28
C PRO A 169 -11.32 19.59 -15.25
N GLY A 170 -10.09 19.55 -15.70
CA GLY A 170 -9.27 20.77 -15.85
C GLY A 170 -9.88 21.65 -16.94
N ARG A 171 -9.97 22.96 -16.71
CA ARG A 171 -10.54 23.94 -17.64
C ARG A 171 -9.75 24.08 -18.96
N GLU A 172 -8.55 23.47 -19.07
CA GLU A 172 -7.64 23.63 -20.21
C GLU A 172 -6.72 22.42 -20.48
N GLN A 173 -7.05 21.24 -19.97
CA GLN A 173 -6.22 20.08 -20.24
C GLN A 173 -6.80 19.29 -21.40
N SER A 174 -5.98 19.10 -22.44
CA SER A 174 -6.27 18.21 -23.56
C SER A 174 -6.68 16.82 -23.04
N GLU A 175 -7.56 16.13 -23.77
CA GLU A 175 -8.15 14.82 -23.44
C GLU A 175 -7.15 13.70 -23.02
N ARG A 176 -5.85 14.00 -22.97
CA ARG A 176 -4.75 13.09 -22.63
C ARG A 176 -4.33 13.06 -21.15
N GLU A 177 -4.83 13.96 -20.29
CA GLU A 177 -4.38 14.04 -18.89
C GLU A 177 -5.52 13.84 -17.87
N ILE A 178 -6.24 12.74 -17.97
CA ILE A 178 -7.07 12.28 -16.86
C ILE A 178 -6.14 11.63 -15.83
N ARG A 179 -5.65 12.43 -14.88
CA ARG A 179 -4.82 11.91 -13.78
C ARG A 179 -5.69 11.13 -12.81
N SER A 180 -5.29 9.89 -12.57
CA SER A 180 -5.94 9.06 -11.57
C SER A 180 -5.74 9.67 -10.17
N ARG A 181 -6.85 10.02 -9.51
CA ARG A 181 -6.85 10.55 -8.16
C ARG A 181 -7.23 9.48 -7.15
N LEU A 182 -6.57 9.50 -6.02
CA LEU A 182 -6.92 8.62 -4.91
C LEU A 182 -6.96 9.38 -3.57
N THR A 183 -7.80 8.90 -2.67
CA THR A 183 -7.76 9.29 -1.26
C THR A 183 -6.84 8.34 -0.52
N ALA A 184 -5.93 8.87 0.29
CA ALA A 184 -5.06 8.09 1.16
C ALA A 184 -5.28 8.55 2.61
N HIS A 185 -5.89 7.68 3.42
CA HIS A 185 -6.13 7.91 4.84
C HIS A 185 -5.18 7.06 5.67
N LEU A 186 -4.19 7.68 6.31
CA LEU A 186 -3.33 7.06 7.30
C LEU A 186 -4.12 6.97 8.61
N VAL A 187 -4.81 5.87 8.83
CA VAL A 187 -5.68 5.67 10.01
C VAL A 187 -4.91 5.20 11.24
N ARG A 188 -3.71 4.67 11.02
CA ARG A 188 -2.80 4.27 12.09
C ARG A 188 -1.37 4.57 11.70
N ASN A 189 -0.65 5.22 12.59
CA ASN A 189 0.79 5.44 12.52
C ASN A 189 1.38 5.18 13.91
N ARG A 190 2.29 4.22 14.03
CA ARG A 190 2.92 3.89 15.32
C ARG A 190 3.86 4.96 15.81
N HIS A 191 4.37 5.79 14.93
CA HIS A 191 5.41 6.76 15.21
C HIS A 191 4.98 8.21 15.04
N GLY A 192 3.69 8.46 14.80
CA GLY A 192 3.18 9.79 14.56
C GLY A 192 1.65 9.86 14.49
N PRO A 193 1.12 11.01 14.14
CA PRO A 193 -0.33 11.21 13.99
C PRO A 193 -0.89 10.49 12.77
N ALA A 194 -2.21 10.34 12.73
CA ALA A 194 -2.98 10.01 11.54
C ALA A 194 -3.02 11.21 10.58
N GLY A 195 -3.47 10.96 9.34
CA GLY A 195 -3.60 12.01 8.34
C GLY A 195 -4.42 11.55 7.13
N SER A 196 -4.83 12.51 6.31
CA SER A 196 -5.65 12.25 5.12
C SER A 196 -5.24 13.18 4.00
N TRP A 197 -5.10 12.62 2.79
CA TRP A 197 -4.67 13.37 1.61
C TRP A 197 -5.42 12.89 0.37
N ILE A 198 -5.51 13.75 -0.62
CA ILE A 198 -5.85 13.39 -1.99
C ILE A 198 -4.56 13.46 -2.80
N LEU A 199 -4.24 12.36 -3.46
CA LEU A 199 -3.00 12.19 -4.22
C LEU A 199 -3.32 12.03 -5.70
N GLU A 200 -2.39 12.48 -6.53
CA GLU A 200 -2.35 12.25 -7.96
C GLU A 200 -1.02 11.57 -8.31
N TRP A 201 -1.03 10.66 -9.28
CA TRP A 201 0.22 10.15 -9.83
C TRP A 201 0.77 11.13 -10.86
N SER A 202 2.05 11.47 -10.75
CA SER A 202 2.78 12.29 -11.71
C SER A 202 3.67 11.38 -12.56
N ASP A 203 3.32 11.21 -13.83
CA ASP A 203 4.11 10.40 -14.77
C ASP A 203 5.50 11.01 -15.00
N ASN A 204 5.60 12.35 -14.98
CA ASN A 204 6.86 13.05 -15.18
C ASN A 204 7.84 12.87 -14.02
N ASP A 205 7.32 12.77 -12.80
CA ASP A 205 8.13 12.68 -11.58
C ASP A 205 8.21 11.24 -11.04
N GLU A 206 7.48 10.31 -11.65
CA GLU A 206 7.33 8.90 -11.22
C GLU A 206 7.02 8.79 -9.72
N ARG A 207 6.08 9.62 -9.23
CA ARG A 207 5.70 9.66 -7.82
C ARG A 207 4.31 10.25 -7.61
N PHE A 208 3.77 10.02 -6.43
CA PHE A 208 2.58 10.75 -6.00
C PHE A 208 2.89 12.21 -5.67
N ILE A 209 1.96 13.08 -6.01
CA ILE A 209 1.91 14.49 -5.61
C ILE A 209 0.59 14.77 -4.90
N LEU A 210 0.54 15.85 -4.13
CA LEU A 210 -0.73 16.32 -3.57
C LEU A 210 -1.60 16.87 -4.69
N ALA A 211 -2.86 16.44 -4.73
CA ALA A 211 -3.81 16.94 -5.69
C ALA A 211 -4.06 18.45 -5.50
N THR A 212 -3.93 19.20 -6.58
CA THR A 212 -4.22 20.62 -6.59
C THR A 212 -5.75 20.83 -6.44
N HIS A 213 -6.20 21.73 -5.58
CA HIS A 213 -7.62 22.01 -5.29
C HIS A 213 -8.42 20.90 -4.58
N ALA A 214 -7.76 20.06 -3.78
CA ALA A 214 -8.46 19.11 -2.93
C ALA A 214 -9.17 19.85 -1.78
N GLN A 215 -10.50 19.70 -1.68
CA GLN A 215 -11.20 20.00 -0.43
C GLN A 215 -10.74 19.01 0.65
N PRO A 216 -10.61 19.42 1.92
CA PRO A 216 -10.26 18.50 2.99
C PRO A 216 -11.29 17.38 3.06
N VAL A 217 -10.86 16.16 2.81
CA VAL A 217 -11.71 14.97 2.96
C VAL A 217 -11.77 14.64 4.44
N ALA A 218 -12.98 14.66 5.02
CA ALA A 218 -13.17 14.18 6.38
C ALA A 218 -12.79 12.70 6.46
N ALA A 219 -11.97 12.35 7.45
CA ALA A 219 -11.61 10.96 7.68
C ALA A 219 -12.89 10.14 7.88
N PRO A 220 -13.01 8.94 7.25
CA PRO A 220 -14.17 8.08 7.44
C PRO A 220 -14.30 7.75 8.94
N ALA A 221 -15.49 7.99 9.50
CA ALA A 221 -15.80 7.63 10.87
C ALA A 221 -15.90 6.10 10.96
N PHE A 222 -14.80 5.43 11.30
CA PHE A 222 -14.86 4.02 11.65
C PHE A 222 -15.52 3.88 13.02
N ASN A 223 -16.78 3.43 13.00
CA ASN A 223 -17.59 3.19 14.19
C ASN A 223 -16.89 2.12 15.06
N ARG A 224 -16.31 2.54 16.19
CA ARG A 224 -15.93 1.60 17.24
C ARG A 224 -17.23 1.06 17.81
N SER A 225 -17.63 -0.14 17.41
CA SER A 225 -18.71 -0.85 18.05
C SER A 225 -18.39 -0.96 19.55
N HIS A 226 -19.11 -0.18 20.35
CA HIS A 226 -19.15 -0.38 21.79
C HIS A 226 -19.70 -1.78 22.04
N ARG A 227 -18.86 -2.72 22.44
CA ARG A 227 -19.31 -3.90 23.16
C ARG A 227 -19.92 -3.38 24.46
N GLN A 228 -21.24 -3.29 24.50
CA GLN A 228 -21.96 -3.30 25.77
C GLN A 228 -21.79 -4.70 26.37
N VAL A 229 -21.04 -4.76 27.45
CA VAL A 229 -21.03 -5.90 28.35
C VAL A 229 -22.31 -5.80 29.16
N ALA A 230 -23.18 -6.77 29.01
CA ALA A 230 -24.25 -7.07 29.98
C ALA A 230 -23.85 -8.34 30.70
#